data_8b1ff0c89e2635289d111ebd1cc0a710
#
_entry.id   8b1ff0c89e2635289d111ebd1cc0a710
#
_cell.length_a   1.000
_cell.length_b   1.000
_cell.length_c   1.000
_cell.angle_alpha   90.00
_cell.angle_beta   90.00
_cell.angle_gamma   90.00
#
_symmetry.space_group_name_H-M   'P 1'
#
loop_
_entity.id
_entity.type
_entity.pdbx_description
1 polymer ?
#
loop_
_entity_poly.entity_id
_entity_poly.type
_entity_poly.pdbx_seq_one_letter_code
_entity_poly.pdbx_strand_id
1 'polypeptide(L)'
;MKDKVAFVVIRYGQNMNGGAEQHCRMLAERLVTHYDVEILTTCVKDYVKGTNELPEGEEWIDDILVRRFPVAPIQPELHKEYERNAKVSRRLRKHLYQL
;
A
#
# COMPACT_ATOMS: atom_id res chain seq x y z
N MET A 1 14.25 -19.02 -15.00
CA MET A 1 13.33 -17.85 -14.90
C MET A 1 12.69 -17.85 -13.52
N LYS A 2 12.82 -16.78 -12.79
CA LYS A 2 12.20 -16.67 -11.47
C LYS A 2 10.74 -16.31 -11.58
N ASP A 3 9.92 -16.85 -10.71
CA ASP A 3 8.52 -16.44 -10.60
C ASP A 3 8.44 -15.03 -10.08
N LYS A 4 7.43 -14.30 -10.50
CA LYS A 4 7.19 -12.92 -10.11
C LYS A 4 6.26 -12.85 -8.90
N VAL A 5 6.64 -12.04 -7.90
CA VAL A 5 5.83 -11.75 -6.73
C VAL A 5 5.64 -10.25 -6.63
N ALA A 6 4.39 -9.80 -6.49
CA ALA A 6 4.06 -8.40 -6.32
C ALA A 6 3.47 -8.17 -4.93
N PHE A 7 3.98 -7.14 -4.24
CA PHE A 7 3.40 -6.65 -2.99
C PHE A 7 2.67 -5.35 -3.27
N VAL A 8 1.47 -5.23 -2.75
CA VAL A 8 0.68 -3.99 -2.84
C VAL A 8 0.63 -3.37 -1.45
N VAL A 9 1.20 -2.19 -1.31
CA VAL A 9 1.30 -1.51 -0.01
C VAL A 9 1.16 0.00 -0.22
N ILE A 10 0.56 0.70 0.75
CA ILE A 10 0.29 2.13 0.61
C ILE A 10 1.59 2.95 0.60
N ARG A 11 2.56 2.59 1.44
CA ARG A 11 3.86 3.25 1.51
C ARG A 11 4.98 2.23 1.47
N TYR A 12 6.06 2.58 0.80
CA TYR A 12 7.26 1.76 0.75
C TYR A 12 8.50 2.65 0.62
N GLY A 13 9.51 2.44 1.47
CA GLY A 13 10.76 3.18 1.42
C GLY A 13 11.62 2.94 2.65
N GLN A 14 12.87 3.41 2.59
CA GLN A 14 13.87 3.12 3.63
C GLN A 14 13.59 3.81 4.97
N ASN A 15 12.94 4.98 4.95
CA ASN A 15 12.71 5.79 6.14
C ASN A 15 11.26 5.73 6.61
N MET A 16 10.53 4.66 6.30
CA MET A 16 9.13 4.51 6.67
C MET A 16 9.01 3.46 7.76
N ASN A 17 8.56 3.90 8.94
CA ASN A 17 8.59 3.10 10.17
C ASN A 17 7.24 2.51 10.60
N GLY A 18 6.29 2.41 9.70
CA GLY A 18 5.03 1.72 9.99
C GLY A 18 5.22 0.21 10.10
N GLY A 19 4.46 -0.46 10.97
CA GLY A 19 4.58 -1.91 11.15
C GLY A 19 4.34 -2.70 9.87
N ALA A 20 3.29 -2.37 9.12
CA ALA A 20 2.97 -3.04 7.87
C ALA A 20 4.02 -2.79 6.80
N GLU A 21 4.51 -1.55 6.70
CA GLU A 21 5.53 -1.18 5.72
C GLU A 21 6.86 -1.86 6.01
N GLN A 22 7.27 -1.90 7.27
CA GLN A 22 8.49 -2.56 7.68
C GLN A 22 8.44 -4.06 7.44
N HIS A 23 7.30 -4.69 7.74
CA HIS A 23 7.10 -6.11 7.51
C HIS A 23 7.15 -6.44 6.02
N CYS A 24 6.49 -5.67 5.19
CA CYS A 24 6.51 -5.83 3.74
C CYS A 24 7.94 -5.71 3.19
N ARG A 25 8.69 -4.70 3.64
CA ARG A 25 10.06 -4.49 3.22
C ARG A 25 10.96 -5.67 3.60
N MET A 26 10.83 -6.17 4.82
CA MET A 26 11.62 -7.33 5.27
C MET A 26 11.32 -8.57 4.45
N LEU A 27 10.05 -8.84 4.16
CA LEU A 27 9.66 -9.97 3.31
C LEU A 27 10.20 -9.82 1.89
N ALA A 28 10.05 -8.64 1.30
CA ALA A 28 10.52 -8.38 -0.06
C ALA A 28 12.03 -8.58 -0.17
N GLU A 29 12.80 -8.06 0.79
CA GLU A 29 14.26 -8.20 0.83
C GLU A 29 14.70 -9.66 0.96
N ARG A 30 13.94 -10.48 1.65
CA ARG A 30 14.23 -11.92 1.77
C ARG A 30 13.86 -12.70 0.53
N LEU A 31 12.78 -12.32 -0.14
CA LEU A 31 12.28 -13.05 -1.30
C LEU A 31 13.01 -12.72 -2.60
N VAL A 32 13.71 -11.58 -2.66
CA VAL A 32 14.36 -11.11 -3.89
C VAL A 32 15.43 -12.07 -4.43
N THR A 33 16.00 -12.93 -3.58
CA THR A 33 16.98 -13.93 -4.02
C THR A 33 16.35 -15.11 -4.76
N HIS A 34 15.05 -15.37 -4.52
CA HIS A 34 14.34 -16.51 -5.09
C HIS A 34 13.26 -16.12 -6.10
N TYR A 35 12.79 -14.88 -6.05
CA TYR A 35 11.70 -14.39 -6.89
C TYR A 35 12.05 -13.04 -7.49
N ASP A 36 11.41 -12.72 -8.61
CA ASP A 36 11.38 -11.36 -9.11
C ASP A 36 10.35 -10.57 -8.31
N VAL A 37 10.83 -9.73 -7.40
CA VAL A 37 9.95 -8.99 -6.48
C VAL A 37 9.66 -7.60 -7.02
N GLU A 38 8.39 -7.24 -7.02
CA GLU A 38 7.89 -5.94 -7.44
C GLU A 38 7.01 -5.36 -6.34
N ILE A 39 7.14 -4.07 -6.09
CA ILE A 39 6.31 -3.34 -5.13
C ILE A 39 5.42 -2.37 -5.90
N LEU A 40 4.11 -2.47 -5.70
CA LEU A 40 3.12 -1.52 -6.20
C LEU A 40 2.69 -0.66 -5.02
N THR A 41 3.04 0.62 -5.04
CA THR A 41 2.82 1.52 -3.91
C THR A 41 2.40 2.91 -4.39
N THR A 42 2.23 3.83 -3.48
CA THR A 42 1.84 5.20 -3.79
C THR A 42 3.01 6.17 -3.67
N CYS A 43 2.76 7.42 -4.08
CA CYS A 43 3.71 8.51 -3.89
C CYS A 43 3.60 9.15 -2.50
N VAL A 44 2.80 8.59 -1.61
CA VAL A 44 2.58 9.12 -0.26
C VAL A 44 3.76 8.74 0.65
N LYS A 45 4.32 9.72 1.31
CA LYS A 45 5.35 9.53 2.32
C LYS A 45 4.77 9.61 3.74
N ASP A 46 3.79 10.48 3.96
CA ASP A 46 3.17 10.74 5.24
C ASP A 46 1.66 10.46 5.17
N TYR A 47 1.17 9.54 6.00
CA TYR A 47 -0.25 9.20 6.07
C TYR A 47 -1.13 10.38 6.45
N VAL A 48 -0.63 11.25 7.34
CA VAL A 48 -1.42 12.38 7.86
C VAL A 48 -1.69 13.39 6.75
N LYS A 49 -0.68 13.67 5.94
CA LYS A 49 -0.82 14.60 4.81
C LYS A 49 -1.53 13.95 3.63
N GLY A 50 -1.28 12.68 3.37
CA GLY A 50 -1.89 11.95 2.25
C GLY A 50 -1.60 12.57 0.90
N THR A 51 -0.49 13.29 0.75
CA THR A 51 -0.10 13.98 -0.47
C THR A 51 1.02 13.23 -1.20
N ASN A 52 1.14 13.50 -2.51
CA ASN A 52 2.16 12.88 -3.34
C ASN A 52 3.52 13.54 -3.13
N GLU A 53 4.21 13.19 -2.04
CA GLU A 53 5.51 13.75 -1.70
C GLU A 53 6.67 13.08 -2.42
N LEU A 54 6.49 11.83 -2.89
CA LEU A 54 7.48 11.09 -3.63
C LEU A 54 7.17 11.15 -5.13
N PRO A 55 8.18 11.12 -6.01
CA PRO A 55 7.93 11.15 -7.44
C PRO A 55 7.23 9.87 -7.91
N GLU A 56 6.31 10.03 -8.86
CA GLU A 56 5.70 8.87 -9.52
C GLU A 56 6.68 8.21 -10.48
N GLY A 57 6.42 6.96 -10.80
CA GLY A 57 7.23 6.20 -11.74
C GLY A 57 7.87 5.00 -11.09
N GLU A 58 8.97 4.57 -11.66
CA GLU A 58 9.67 3.37 -11.23
C GLU A 58 11.04 3.71 -10.67
N GLU A 59 11.43 3.01 -9.59
CA GLU A 59 12.80 3.06 -9.08
C GLU A 59 13.21 1.70 -8.55
N TRP A 60 14.50 1.44 -8.55
CA TRP A 60 15.06 0.21 -7.99
C TRP A 60 15.61 0.47 -6.60
N ILE A 61 15.12 -0.28 -5.62
CA ILE A 61 15.58 -0.23 -4.24
C ILE A 61 16.02 -1.65 -3.87
N ASP A 62 17.33 -1.85 -3.64
CA ASP A 62 17.89 -3.16 -3.23
C ASP A 62 17.44 -4.31 -4.13
N ASP A 63 17.57 -4.14 -5.45
CA ASP A 63 17.17 -5.11 -6.48
C ASP A 63 15.66 -5.38 -6.58
N ILE A 64 14.86 -4.53 -5.96
CA ILE A 64 13.40 -4.61 -6.00
C ILE A 64 12.86 -3.46 -6.83
N LEU A 65 12.03 -3.77 -7.82
CA LEU A 65 11.37 -2.75 -8.63
C LEU A 65 10.20 -2.16 -7.85
N VAL A 66 10.27 -0.87 -7.58
CA VAL A 66 9.23 -0.14 -6.86
C VAL A 66 8.51 0.77 -7.86
N ARG A 67 7.21 0.55 -8.03
CA ARG A 67 6.36 1.37 -8.89
C ARG A 67 5.45 2.22 -8.03
N ARG A 68 5.54 3.54 -8.20
CA ARG A 68 4.79 4.52 -7.41
C ARG A 68 3.72 5.17 -8.26
N PHE A 69 2.50 5.11 -7.76
CA PHE A 69 1.33 5.68 -8.41
C PHE A 69 0.81 6.88 -7.59
N PRO A 70 0.49 8.01 -8.22
CA PRO A 70 -0.05 9.13 -7.49
C PRO A 70 -1.44 8.82 -6.94
N VAL A 71 -1.73 9.36 -5.77
CA VAL A 71 -3.07 9.24 -5.18
C VAL A 71 -3.89 10.48 -5.49
N ALA A 72 -5.21 10.33 -5.52
CA ALA A 72 -6.12 11.45 -5.66
C ALA A 72 -6.05 12.35 -4.41
N PRO A 73 -6.25 13.67 -4.55
CA PRO A 73 -6.29 14.55 -3.39
C PRO A 73 -7.34 14.11 -2.39
N ILE A 74 -7.05 14.27 -1.10
CA ILE A 74 -8.00 13.94 -0.04
C ILE A 74 -9.17 14.91 -0.12
N GLN A 75 -10.38 14.36 -0.25
CA GLN A 75 -11.63 15.10 -0.20
C GLN A 75 -12.34 14.72 1.10
N PRO A 76 -12.38 15.59 2.12
CA PRO A 76 -12.93 15.22 3.43
C PRO A 76 -14.37 14.73 3.38
N GLU A 77 -15.19 15.33 2.52
CA GLU A 77 -16.60 14.95 2.36
C GLU A 77 -16.72 13.53 1.78
N LEU A 78 -15.94 13.21 0.76
CA LEU A 78 -15.92 11.91 0.14
C LEU A 78 -15.40 10.84 1.09
N HIS A 79 -14.39 11.19 1.89
CA HIS A 79 -13.83 10.30 2.90
C HIS A 79 -14.88 9.93 3.96
N LYS A 80 -15.67 10.91 4.42
CA LYS A 80 -16.78 10.66 5.36
C LYS A 80 -17.83 9.74 4.77
N GLU A 81 -18.14 9.91 3.48
CA GLU A 81 -19.07 9.05 2.78
C GLU A 81 -18.55 7.61 2.71
N TYR A 82 -17.29 7.40 2.36
CA TYR A 82 -16.68 6.08 2.32
C TYR A 82 -16.65 5.42 3.69
N GLU A 83 -16.34 6.15 4.74
CA GLU A 83 -16.39 5.62 6.10
C GLU A 83 -17.79 5.17 6.49
N ARG A 84 -18.79 5.96 6.15
CA ARG A 84 -20.20 5.63 6.42
C ARG A 84 -20.61 4.35 5.69
N ASN A 85 -20.27 4.24 4.42
CA ASN A 85 -20.55 3.06 3.61
C ASN A 85 -19.82 1.81 4.12
N ALA A 86 -18.60 1.96 4.58
CA ALA A 86 -17.83 0.86 5.19
C ALA A 86 -18.50 0.36 6.48
N LYS A 87 -19.01 1.27 7.32
CA LYS A 87 -19.73 0.89 8.54
C LYS A 87 -21.01 0.14 8.23
N VAL A 88 -21.78 0.59 7.25
CA VAL A 88 -23.00 -0.08 6.80
C VAL A 88 -22.67 -1.49 6.28
N SER A 89 -21.65 -1.63 5.45
CA SER A 89 -21.22 -2.92 4.94
C SER A 89 -20.81 -3.89 6.05
N ARG A 90 -20.12 -3.41 7.08
CA ARG A 90 -19.75 -4.24 8.25
C ARG A 90 -20.97 -4.70 9.03
N ARG A 91 -21.97 -3.81 9.22
CA ARG A 91 -23.23 -4.17 9.90
C ARG A 91 -24.00 -5.24 9.14
N LEU A 92 -24.09 -5.09 7.82
CA LEU A 92 -24.75 -6.05 6.95
C LEU A 92 -24.06 -7.41 7.01
N ARG A 93 -22.71 -7.44 6.99
CA ARG A 93 -21.96 -8.67 7.12
C ARG A 93 -22.21 -9.38 8.45
N LYS A 94 -22.18 -8.63 9.55
CA LYS A 94 -22.51 -9.18 10.88
C LYS A 94 -23.88 -9.81 10.89
N HIS A 95 -24.86 -9.13 10.33
CA HIS A 95 -26.22 -9.61 10.28
C HIS A 95 -26.35 -10.91 9.48
N LEU A 96 -25.67 -10.99 8.32
CA LEU A 96 -25.66 -12.19 7.50
C LEU A 96 -25.00 -13.38 8.19
N TYR A 97 -23.95 -13.16 8.96
CA TYR A 97 -23.28 -14.24 9.69
C TYR A 97 -24.04 -14.72 10.93
N GLN A 98 -25.03 -13.98 11.39
CA GLN A 98 -25.88 -14.38 12.51
C GLN A 98 -27.09 -15.21 12.09
N LEU A 99 -27.33 -15.32 10.79
CA LEU A 99 -28.38 -16.13 10.23
C LEU A 99 -27.93 -17.57 10.04
#